data_50e6eb669346b238a916ff0575b610ff
#
_entry.id   50e6eb669346b238a916ff0575b610ff
#
_cell.length_a   1.000
_cell.length_b   1.000
_cell.length_c   1.000
_cell.angle_alpha   90.00
_cell.angle_beta   90.00
_cell.angle_gamma   90.00
#
_symmetry.space_group_name_H-M   'P 1'
#
loop_
_entity.id
_entity.type
_entity.pdbx_description
1 polymer ?
#
loop_
_entity_poly.entity_id
_entity_poly.type
_entity_poly.pdbx_seq_one_letter_code
_entity_poly.pdbx_strand_id
1 'polypeptide(L)'
;MYIEMKGVHCIPMSEGNPPIRYSFIARVPDIPGSLHKAAEIVKRYHGNINRIQFDRRIDPFIVFFEMTAVETDYRNIIHTLDELGYLQTSLQPLSFLKMFVYLPHCPGALFEFLNYTTSCHANIAYIDFDDKGRHPDRLTISLNLEEHEAADRLLDTLRSKYRIEVTEYDNSGAHLDDTVFYLRFAQSIRDLIGNSPDDFLLPLLGDINHIVQELMSLGESPKVVFESILSTGKSLKTTTGKEFYADVQHIVLDNNLHLYCFQPPCGGSIYLFSSPIEQVIVDTGYGIYYEDVQDMLRAYNLLPVGKLTRIIVTHADADHCGSAGCYHVPALMHTGTQKIIEAANRAYGSRSEGSILEEVYTRLIGLFSKFSPPETVILFGEGQGENVGLFPVIDNITITGLVFQVLEGLGGHQYGQIYLFNTETGLIFTADTVINFEHLTSDRAAYSSLAAFLVTSVNVDSAIAKRERTSLFETIEKTNQQLEKKGKHCLVCGGHGPVSILLEGKLVPYGTVEKYYATGETELP
;
A
#
# COMPACT_ATOMS: atom_id res chain seq x y z
N MET A 1 -6.94 -35.61 33.21
CA MET A 1 -6.21 -35.28 34.46
C MET A 1 -5.74 -33.83 34.26
N TYR A 2 -6.57 -32.90 34.70
CA TYR A 2 -6.26 -31.47 34.65
C TYR A 2 -5.33 -31.15 35.82
N ILE A 3 -4.15 -30.57 35.48
CA ILE A 3 -3.26 -30.00 36.50
C ILE A 3 -3.70 -28.57 36.71
N GLU A 4 -4.37 -28.28 37.82
CA GLU A 4 -4.59 -26.91 38.29
C GLU A 4 -3.24 -26.25 38.63
N MET A 5 -2.82 -25.26 37.84
CA MET A 5 -1.75 -24.37 38.27
C MET A 5 -2.34 -23.31 39.20
N LYS A 6 -2.14 -23.47 40.49
CA LYS A 6 -2.40 -22.44 41.51
C LYS A 6 -1.30 -21.39 41.45
N GLY A 7 -1.71 -20.12 41.35
CA GLY A 7 -0.89 -18.97 41.76
C GLY A 7 -0.49 -17.96 40.69
N VAL A 8 -1.40 -17.52 39.83
CA VAL A 8 -1.25 -16.22 39.18
C VAL A 8 -2.30 -15.28 39.74
N HIS A 9 -1.91 -14.40 40.67
CA HIS A 9 -2.76 -13.31 41.13
C HIS A 9 -2.88 -12.29 40.00
N CYS A 10 -4.04 -12.22 39.35
CA CYS A 10 -4.43 -11.07 38.54
C CYS A 10 -4.66 -9.88 39.47
N ILE A 11 -3.86 -8.84 39.36
CA ILE A 11 -4.04 -7.57 40.07
C ILE A 11 -5.22 -6.85 39.41
N PRO A 12 -6.22 -6.33 40.17
CA PRO A 12 -7.33 -5.59 39.57
C PRO A 12 -6.81 -4.27 38.97
N MET A 13 -7.24 -4.00 37.73
CA MET A 13 -6.89 -2.79 36.97
C MET A 13 -7.52 -1.55 37.62
N SER A 14 -6.72 -0.49 37.78
CA SER A 14 -7.18 0.83 38.19
C SER A 14 -8.04 1.48 37.10
N GLU A 15 -8.99 2.33 37.48
CA GLU A 15 -9.83 3.15 36.59
C GLU A 15 -8.93 4.11 35.77
N GLY A 16 -8.50 3.68 34.60
CA GLY A 16 -7.69 4.42 33.62
C GLY A 16 -8.03 3.94 32.20
N ASN A 17 -7.56 4.67 31.18
CA ASN A 17 -7.76 4.34 29.77
C ASN A 17 -7.59 2.83 29.49
N PRO A 18 -8.41 2.24 28.61
CA PRO A 18 -8.30 0.81 28.31
C PRO A 18 -6.89 0.49 27.79
N PRO A 19 -6.34 -0.68 28.13
CA PRO A 19 -5.03 -1.10 27.64
C PRO A 19 -5.05 -1.26 26.13
N ILE A 20 -4.02 -0.73 25.46
CA ILE A 20 -3.85 -0.73 24.01
C ILE A 20 -2.71 -1.68 23.66
N ARG A 21 -2.72 -2.21 22.45
CA ARG A 21 -1.68 -3.06 21.91
C ARG A 21 -0.58 -2.19 21.29
N TYR A 22 0.66 -2.39 21.72
CA TYR A 22 1.86 -1.69 21.26
C TYR A 22 2.90 -2.66 20.75
N SER A 23 3.74 -2.22 19.81
CA SER A 23 4.86 -2.97 19.31
C SER A 23 6.13 -2.12 19.32
N PHE A 24 7.28 -2.76 19.58
CA PHE A 24 8.58 -2.09 19.52
C PHE A 24 9.72 -3.09 19.23
N ILE A 25 10.84 -2.57 18.75
CA ILE A 25 12.06 -3.33 18.55
C ILE A 25 13.05 -2.97 19.67
N ALA A 26 13.53 -4.00 20.36
CA ALA A 26 14.61 -3.87 21.32
C ALA A 26 15.92 -4.40 20.71
N ARG A 27 17.02 -3.67 20.93
CA ARG A 27 18.37 -4.17 20.68
C ARG A 27 18.97 -4.59 22.01
N VAL A 28 18.98 -5.89 22.28
CA VAL A 28 19.48 -6.43 23.54
C VAL A 28 20.91 -6.96 23.36
N PRO A 29 21.79 -6.82 24.35
CA PRO A 29 23.12 -7.44 24.28
C PRO A 29 23.02 -8.97 24.15
N ASP A 30 23.89 -9.58 23.35
CA ASP A 30 23.98 -11.05 23.21
C ASP A 30 24.67 -11.67 24.41
N ILE A 31 24.09 -11.53 25.59
CA ILE A 31 24.56 -12.12 26.84
C ILE A 31 23.38 -12.80 27.56
N PRO A 32 23.66 -13.85 28.35
CA PRO A 32 22.64 -14.52 29.14
C PRO A 32 21.86 -13.52 30.03
N GLY A 33 20.52 -13.57 29.97
CA GLY A 33 19.64 -12.74 30.78
C GLY A 33 19.18 -11.43 30.15
N SER A 34 19.69 -11.00 28.99
CA SER A 34 19.26 -9.75 28.34
C SER A 34 17.77 -9.75 28.01
N LEU A 35 17.27 -10.83 27.42
CA LEU A 35 15.86 -10.98 27.12
C LEU A 35 14.99 -11.03 28.39
N HIS A 36 15.47 -11.71 29.43
CA HIS A 36 14.81 -11.74 30.74
C HIS A 36 14.68 -10.35 31.32
N LYS A 37 15.74 -9.51 31.20
CA LYS A 37 15.72 -8.13 31.69
C LYS A 37 14.73 -7.25 30.95
N ALA A 38 14.64 -7.39 29.63
CA ALA A 38 13.62 -6.67 28.84
C ALA A 38 12.19 -7.09 29.26
N ALA A 39 11.95 -8.39 29.42
CA ALA A 39 10.66 -8.89 29.89
C ALA A 39 10.34 -8.48 31.35
N GLU A 40 11.36 -8.37 32.21
CA GLU A 40 11.19 -7.87 33.58
C GLU A 40 10.74 -6.40 33.60
N ILE A 41 11.27 -5.56 32.69
CA ILE A 41 10.84 -4.15 32.56
C ILE A 41 9.38 -4.09 32.13
N VAL A 42 8.99 -4.85 31.11
CA VAL A 42 7.59 -4.92 30.67
C VAL A 42 6.68 -5.33 31.83
N LYS A 43 7.04 -6.36 32.59
CA LYS A 43 6.31 -6.81 33.76
C LYS A 43 6.24 -5.74 34.86
N ARG A 44 7.34 -5.01 35.11
CA ARG A 44 7.42 -3.97 36.16
C ARG A 44 6.39 -2.87 35.99
N TYR A 45 6.10 -2.52 34.73
CA TYR A 45 5.11 -1.51 34.36
C TYR A 45 3.81 -2.15 33.85
N HIS A 46 3.41 -3.30 34.41
CA HIS A 46 2.14 -3.97 34.19
C HIS A 46 1.83 -4.31 32.71
N GLY A 47 2.83 -4.31 31.83
CA GLY A 47 2.67 -4.73 30.44
C GLY A 47 2.51 -6.24 30.32
N ASN A 48 1.66 -6.68 29.42
CA ASN A 48 1.52 -8.09 29.05
C ASN A 48 2.14 -8.32 27.67
N ILE A 49 3.16 -9.17 27.57
CA ILE A 49 3.77 -9.56 26.30
C ILE A 49 2.83 -10.51 25.58
N ASN A 50 2.31 -10.10 24.44
CA ASN A 50 1.43 -10.88 23.58
C ASN A 50 2.21 -11.70 22.57
N ARG A 51 3.32 -11.14 22.07
CA ARG A 51 4.20 -11.77 21.09
C ARG A 51 5.65 -11.34 21.32
N ILE A 52 6.56 -12.25 21.11
CA ILE A 52 7.99 -12.00 21.07
C ILE A 52 8.57 -12.77 19.89
N GLN A 53 9.44 -12.11 19.12
CA GLN A 53 10.16 -12.76 18.04
C GLN A 53 11.64 -12.46 18.19
N PHE A 54 12.43 -13.50 18.27
CA PHE A 54 13.87 -13.48 18.41
C PHE A 54 14.46 -14.71 17.71
N ASP A 55 15.32 -14.50 16.76
CA ASP A 55 16.09 -15.59 16.15
C ASP A 55 17.56 -15.19 16.13
N ARG A 56 18.32 -15.80 17.04
CA ARG A 56 19.75 -15.54 17.20
C ARG A 56 20.58 -15.84 15.95
N ARG A 57 20.09 -16.73 15.09
CA ARG A 57 20.76 -17.08 13.82
C ARG A 57 20.70 -15.97 12.81
N ILE A 58 19.72 -15.09 12.97
CA ILE A 58 19.39 -13.99 12.06
C ILE A 58 20.06 -12.71 12.57
N ASP A 59 19.72 -12.29 13.78
CA ASP A 59 20.36 -11.19 14.49
C ASP A 59 20.38 -11.49 15.98
N PRO A 60 21.58 -11.63 16.58
CA PRO A 60 21.71 -11.96 17.99
C PRO A 60 21.33 -10.82 18.94
N PHE A 61 21.04 -9.64 18.42
CA PHE A 61 20.77 -8.44 19.22
C PHE A 61 19.33 -7.96 19.11
N ILE A 62 18.63 -8.26 18.01
CA ILE A 62 17.31 -7.69 17.74
C ILE A 62 16.19 -8.61 18.22
N VAL A 63 15.28 -8.02 18.99
CA VAL A 63 14.07 -8.67 19.51
C VAL A 63 12.86 -7.81 19.22
N PHE A 64 11.89 -8.40 18.58
CA PHE A 64 10.58 -7.79 18.40
C PHE A 64 9.67 -8.14 19.59
N PHE A 65 9.00 -7.13 20.14
CA PHE A 65 7.99 -7.28 21.19
C PHE A 65 6.65 -6.71 20.71
N GLU A 66 5.59 -7.47 20.95
CA GLU A 66 4.22 -6.98 20.92
C GLU A 66 3.62 -7.15 22.31
N MET A 67 3.02 -6.10 22.84
CA MET A 67 2.54 -6.09 24.21
C MET A 67 1.25 -5.27 24.38
N THR A 68 0.49 -5.57 25.42
CA THR A 68 -0.68 -4.78 25.82
C THR A 68 -0.36 -4.05 27.13
N ALA A 69 -0.56 -2.74 27.14
CA ALA A 69 -0.38 -1.90 28.33
C ALA A 69 -1.29 -0.66 28.27
N VAL A 70 -1.47 0.04 29.38
CA VAL A 70 -2.01 1.41 29.34
C VAL A 70 -0.90 2.37 28.85
N GLU A 71 -1.29 3.47 28.23
CA GLU A 71 -0.35 4.39 27.57
C GLU A 71 0.77 4.89 28.49
N THR A 72 0.45 5.22 29.74
CA THR A 72 1.43 5.67 30.73
C THR A 72 2.46 4.61 31.06
N ASP A 73 2.04 3.36 31.19
CA ASP A 73 2.93 2.24 31.47
C ASP A 73 3.80 1.91 30.24
N TYR A 74 3.23 1.97 29.04
CA TYR A 74 3.99 1.81 27.79
C TYR A 74 5.10 2.87 27.68
N ARG A 75 4.80 4.15 27.93
CA ARG A 75 5.83 5.22 27.92
C ARG A 75 6.95 4.96 28.92
N ASN A 76 6.62 4.48 30.10
CA ASN A 76 7.61 4.13 31.12
C ASN A 76 8.48 2.93 30.72
N ILE A 77 7.88 1.94 30.06
CA ILE A 77 8.61 0.78 29.50
C ILE A 77 9.62 1.26 28.46
N ILE A 78 9.16 2.03 27.47
CA ILE A 78 10.00 2.55 26.40
C ILE A 78 11.13 3.42 26.96
N HIS A 79 10.83 4.36 27.87
CA HIS A 79 11.83 5.19 28.51
C HIS A 79 12.90 4.37 29.24
N THR A 80 12.48 3.35 30.00
CA THR A 80 13.43 2.51 30.78
C THR A 80 14.27 1.63 29.86
N LEU A 81 13.72 1.14 28.75
CA LEU A 81 14.49 0.40 27.74
C LEU A 81 15.49 1.30 27.01
N ASP A 82 15.12 2.55 26.76
CA ASP A 82 15.98 3.56 26.13
C ASP A 82 17.16 3.93 27.04
N GLU A 83 16.90 4.19 28.32
CA GLU A 83 17.96 4.46 29.31
C GLU A 83 18.97 3.31 29.43
N LEU A 84 18.57 2.08 29.15
CA LEU A 84 19.44 0.91 29.11
C LEU A 84 20.14 0.72 27.75
N GLY A 85 19.84 1.56 26.77
CA GLY A 85 20.31 1.40 25.39
C GLY A 85 19.71 0.19 24.67
N TYR A 86 18.52 -0.24 25.09
CA TYR A 86 17.82 -1.40 24.53
C TYR A 86 16.83 -1.03 23.41
N LEU A 87 16.57 0.25 23.17
CA LEU A 87 15.77 0.67 22.04
C LEU A 87 16.62 0.87 20.80
N GLN A 88 16.12 0.37 19.67
CA GLN A 88 16.71 0.65 18.38
C GLN A 88 15.91 1.76 17.69
N THR A 89 16.53 2.93 17.55
CA THR A 89 15.93 4.11 16.93
C THR A 89 16.18 4.22 15.43
N SER A 90 17.09 3.40 14.88
CA SER A 90 17.37 3.37 13.44
C SER A 90 17.82 1.98 12.99
N LEU A 91 17.31 1.52 11.86
CA LEU A 91 17.78 0.35 11.15
C LEU A 91 18.93 0.79 10.23
N GLN A 92 20.12 0.23 10.41
CA GLN A 92 21.26 0.49 9.52
C GLN A 92 21.25 -0.47 8.33
N PRO A 93 21.54 -0.03 7.12
CA PRO A 93 21.69 -0.93 5.98
C PRO A 93 22.88 -1.86 6.21
N LEU A 94 22.66 -3.16 5.99
CA LEU A 94 23.68 -4.20 6.10
C LEU A 94 24.02 -4.74 4.71
N SER A 95 25.28 -4.97 4.43
CA SER A 95 25.71 -5.77 3.27
C SER A 95 25.77 -7.23 3.68
N PHE A 96 25.28 -8.11 2.83
CA PHE A 96 25.28 -9.55 3.05
C PHE A 96 26.23 -10.25 2.08
N LEU A 97 27.01 -11.19 2.60
CA LEU A 97 27.97 -11.95 1.83
C LEU A 97 27.91 -13.42 2.27
N LYS A 98 27.57 -14.31 1.34
CA LYS A 98 27.64 -15.76 1.55
C LYS A 98 28.60 -16.37 0.57
N MET A 99 29.51 -17.19 1.08
CA MET A 99 30.57 -17.77 0.26
C MET A 99 31.03 -19.13 0.77
N PHE A 100 31.64 -19.87 -0.14
CA PHE A 100 32.50 -20.98 0.19
C PHE A 100 33.94 -20.48 0.20
N VAL A 101 34.69 -20.86 1.25
CA VAL A 101 36.11 -20.56 1.40
C VAL A 101 36.84 -21.88 1.54
N TYR A 102 37.87 -22.09 0.71
CA TYR A 102 38.68 -23.30 0.77
C TYR A 102 39.88 -23.03 1.65
N LEU A 103 39.85 -23.60 2.86
CA LEU A 103 40.88 -23.43 3.86
C LEU A 103 42.00 -24.47 3.72
N PRO A 104 43.27 -24.10 3.91
CA PRO A 104 44.35 -25.06 3.96
C PRO A 104 44.21 -25.97 5.19
N HIS A 105 44.53 -27.25 5.03
CA HIS A 105 44.46 -28.24 6.09
C HIS A 105 45.67 -28.13 7.04
N CYS A 106 45.70 -27.03 7.84
CA CYS A 106 46.75 -26.81 8.81
C CYS A 106 46.19 -26.16 10.08
N PRO A 107 46.85 -26.40 11.25
CA PRO A 107 46.45 -25.75 12.49
C PRO A 107 46.47 -24.23 12.36
N GLY A 108 45.38 -23.55 12.80
CA GLY A 108 45.26 -22.09 12.78
C GLY A 108 44.63 -21.52 11.50
N ALA A 109 44.38 -22.29 10.44
CA ALA A 109 43.84 -21.78 9.19
C ALA A 109 42.50 -21.05 9.38
N LEU A 110 41.59 -21.62 10.17
CA LEU A 110 40.32 -20.98 10.50
C LEU A 110 40.51 -19.69 11.31
N PHE A 111 41.47 -19.68 12.27
CA PHE A 111 41.78 -18.49 13.06
C PHE A 111 42.28 -17.34 12.18
N GLU A 112 43.21 -17.62 11.27
CA GLU A 112 43.71 -16.60 10.32
C GLU A 112 42.58 -16.06 9.41
N PHE A 113 41.71 -16.94 8.92
CA PHE A 113 40.56 -16.52 8.15
C PHE A 113 39.61 -15.59 8.96
N LEU A 114 39.28 -15.97 10.20
CA LEU A 114 38.43 -15.17 11.07
C LEU A 114 39.02 -13.81 11.43
N ASN A 115 40.34 -13.66 11.44
CA ASN A 115 40.97 -12.34 11.63
C ASN A 115 40.62 -11.36 10.50
N TYR A 116 40.46 -11.83 9.26
CA TYR A 116 40.05 -10.97 8.17
C TYR A 116 38.59 -10.52 8.32
N THR A 117 37.70 -11.41 8.73
CA THR A 117 36.31 -11.03 9.00
C THR A 117 36.20 -10.02 10.15
N THR A 118 36.97 -10.22 11.20
CA THR A 118 37.04 -9.30 12.35
C THR A 118 37.61 -7.93 11.97
N SER A 119 38.64 -7.89 11.13
CA SER A 119 39.27 -6.62 10.70
C SER A 119 38.33 -5.75 9.84
N CYS A 120 37.34 -6.36 9.22
CA CYS A 120 36.30 -5.69 8.43
C CYS A 120 34.99 -5.47 9.20
N HIS A 121 35.00 -5.70 10.52
CA HIS A 121 33.79 -5.61 11.36
C HIS A 121 32.62 -6.45 10.84
N ALA A 122 32.94 -7.58 10.20
CA ALA A 122 31.92 -8.47 9.65
C ALA A 122 31.34 -9.37 10.76
N ASN A 123 30.04 -9.35 10.93
CA ASN A 123 29.32 -10.27 11.80
C ASN A 123 29.08 -11.60 11.10
N ILE A 124 29.42 -12.71 11.77
CA ILE A 124 29.18 -14.05 11.25
C ILE A 124 27.73 -14.46 11.55
N ALA A 125 26.91 -14.52 10.52
CA ALA A 125 25.53 -14.98 10.61
C ALA A 125 25.42 -16.51 10.59
N TYR A 126 26.30 -17.17 9.82
CA TYR A 126 26.37 -18.62 9.71
C TYR A 126 27.80 -19.06 9.41
N ILE A 127 28.22 -20.16 9.99
CA ILE A 127 29.48 -20.83 9.71
C ILE A 127 29.31 -22.35 9.82
N ASP A 128 29.79 -23.08 8.83
CA ASP A 128 29.81 -24.55 8.80
C ASP A 128 31.13 -25.04 8.19
N PHE A 129 31.82 -25.87 8.94
CA PHE A 129 33.05 -26.51 8.52
C PHE A 129 33.15 -27.90 9.12
N ASP A 130 33.19 -28.91 8.22
CA ASP A 130 33.32 -30.31 8.63
C ASP A 130 34.41 -30.99 7.81
N ASP A 131 35.52 -31.34 8.47
CA ASP A 131 36.65 -32.03 7.86
C ASP A 131 36.36 -33.47 7.44
N LYS A 132 35.25 -34.05 7.88
CA LYS A 132 34.74 -35.37 7.51
C LYS A 132 33.59 -35.33 6.53
N GLY A 133 33.14 -34.14 6.14
CA GLY A 133 32.05 -33.92 5.19
C GLY A 133 32.44 -34.26 3.75
N ARG A 134 31.50 -34.06 2.83
CA ARG A 134 31.71 -34.26 1.38
C ARG A 134 32.81 -33.35 0.77
N HIS A 135 33.07 -32.23 1.44
CA HIS A 135 34.04 -31.21 1.03
C HIS A 135 34.87 -30.79 2.24
N PRO A 136 35.86 -31.59 2.63
CA PRO A 136 36.59 -31.44 3.91
C PRO A 136 37.44 -30.18 4.03
N ASP A 137 37.74 -29.52 2.92
CA ASP A 137 38.50 -28.26 2.85
C ASP A 137 37.59 -27.01 2.72
N ARG A 138 36.28 -27.20 2.63
CA ARG A 138 35.32 -26.14 2.33
C ARG A 138 34.62 -25.61 3.59
N LEU A 139 34.88 -24.36 3.91
CA LEU A 139 34.11 -23.57 4.88
C LEU A 139 32.93 -22.90 4.18
N THR A 140 31.72 -23.06 4.71
CA THR A 140 30.56 -22.27 4.33
C THR A 140 30.36 -21.18 5.33
N ILE A 141 30.30 -19.92 4.88
CA ILE A 141 30.13 -18.77 5.79
C ILE A 141 29.17 -17.74 5.20
N SER A 142 28.34 -17.17 6.09
CA SER A 142 27.52 -16.00 5.79
C SER A 142 27.89 -14.87 6.74
N LEU A 143 28.08 -13.69 6.18
CA LEU A 143 28.56 -12.50 6.88
C LEU A 143 27.60 -11.34 6.68
N ASN A 144 27.39 -10.57 7.75
CA ASN A 144 26.71 -9.27 7.70
C ASN A 144 27.76 -8.17 7.94
N LEU A 145 27.76 -7.14 7.09
CA LEU A 145 28.67 -6.00 7.18
C LEU A 145 27.87 -4.70 7.22
N GLU A 146 28.23 -3.80 8.11
CA GLU A 146 27.55 -2.50 8.29
C GLU A 146 27.90 -1.49 7.19
N GLU A 147 29.04 -1.66 6.51
CA GLU A 147 29.53 -0.79 5.44
C GLU A 147 29.67 -1.55 4.13
N HIS A 148 29.12 -1.02 3.05
CA HIS A 148 29.23 -1.61 1.70
C HIS A 148 30.69 -1.78 1.25
N GLU A 149 31.51 -0.74 1.50
CA GLU A 149 32.93 -0.76 1.15
C GLU A 149 33.73 -1.80 1.94
N ALA A 150 33.26 -2.19 3.12
CA ALA A 150 33.87 -3.23 3.92
C ALA A 150 33.72 -4.63 3.29
N ALA A 151 32.60 -4.89 2.62
CA ALA A 151 32.37 -6.14 1.92
C ALA A 151 33.31 -6.30 0.71
N ASP A 152 33.48 -5.24 -0.08
CA ASP A 152 34.40 -5.25 -1.23
C ASP A 152 35.86 -5.40 -0.77
N ARG A 153 36.28 -4.64 0.26
CA ARG A 153 37.60 -4.79 0.85
C ARG A 153 37.87 -6.20 1.38
N LEU A 154 36.89 -6.80 2.04
CA LEU A 154 36.99 -8.17 2.54
C LEU A 154 37.14 -9.16 1.40
N LEU A 155 36.30 -9.07 0.35
CA LEU A 155 36.38 -9.95 -0.82
C LEU A 155 37.73 -9.85 -1.52
N ASP A 156 38.25 -8.65 -1.75
CA ASP A 156 39.55 -8.46 -2.40
C ASP A 156 40.69 -9.04 -1.55
N THR A 157 40.61 -8.86 -0.24
CA THR A 157 41.58 -9.44 0.69
C THR A 157 41.53 -10.98 0.66
N LEU A 158 40.34 -11.55 0.76
CA LEU A 158 40.15 -12.99 0.78
C LEU A 158 40.56 -13.65 -0.54
N ARG A 159 40.21 -13.05 -1.69
CA ARG A 159 40.59 -13.55 -3.03
C ARG A 159 42.10 -13.62 -3.21
N SER A 160 42.85 -12.73 -2.54
CA SER A 160 44.31 -12.73 -2.61
C SER A 160 44.95 -13.86 -1.77
N LYS A 161 44.21 -14.47 -0.83
CA LYS A 161 44.71 -15.44 0.16
C LYS A 161 44.11 -16.82 0.02
N TYR A 162 42.84 -16.90 -0.37
CA TYR A 162 42.06 -18.13 -0.40
C TYR A 162 41.36 -18.30 -1.75
N ARG A 163 41.15 -19.55 -2.15
CA ARG A 163 40.14 -19.84 -3.16
C ARG A 163 38.79 -19.61 -2.52
N ILE A 164 37.98 -18.69 -3.08
CA ILE A 164 36.62 -18.41 -2.62
C ILE A 164 35.64 -18.53 -3.77
N GLU A 165 34.44 -18.97 -3.46
CA GLU A 165 33.30 -19.01 -4.37
C GLU A 165 32.16 -18.24 -3.70
N VAL A 166 31.87 -17.05 -4.18
CA VAL A 166 30.76 -16.23 -3.66
C VAL A 166 29.47 -16.83 -4.20
N THR A 167 28.62 -17.30 -3.29
CA THR A 167 27.31 -17.89 -3.64
C THR A 167 26.23 -16.85 -3.63
N GLU A 168 26.32 -15.88 -2.74
CA GLU A 168 25.42 -14.74 -2.63
C GLU A 168 26.23 -13.52 -2.18
N TYR A 169 26.09 -12.42 -2.91
CA TYR A 169 26.67 -11.14 -2.55
C TYR A 169 25.68 -10.05 -2.86
N ASP A 170 25.35 -9.28 -1.85
CA ASP A 170 24.45 -8.17 -1.98
C ASP A 170 24.97 -6.94 -1.26
N ASN A 171 25.55 -6.03 -2.02
CA ASN A 171 25.84 -4.67 -1.60
C ASN A 171 24.70 -3.69 -1.88
N SER A 172 23.70 -4.13 -2.67
CA SER A 172 22.49 -3.35 -2.98
C SER A 172 21.28 -3.78 -2.15
N GLY A 173 21.36 -4.92 -1.47
CA GLY A 173 20.28 -5.50 -0.71
C GLY A 173 19.33 -6.40 -1.48
N ALA A 174 19.69 -6.80 -2.70
CA ALA A 174 18.78 -7.54 -3.58
C ALA A 174 18.72 -9.06 -3.35
N HIS A 175 19.73 -9.68 -2.69
CA HIS A 175 19.81 -11.12 -2.44
C HIS A 175 20.14 -11.42 -0.98
N LEU A 176 19.13 -11.30 -0.12
CA LEU A 176 19.30 -11.49 1.30
C LEU A 176 18.57 -12.73 1.78
N ASP A 177 19.16 -13.41 2.78
CA ASP A 177 18.43 -14.24 3.72
C ASP A 177 17.18 -13.46 4.18
N ASP A 178 16.05 -14.12 4.21
CA ASP A 178 14.70 -13.54 4.32
C ASP A 178 14.59 -12.42 5.36
N THR A 179 15.33 -12.49 6.45
CA THR A 179 15.23 -11.50 7.54
C THR A 179 15.90 -10.17 7.23
N VAL A 180 17.07 -10.18 6.60
CA VAL A 180 17.75 -8.94 6.22
C VAL A 180 16.97 -8.25 5.10
N PHE A 181 16.36 -9.03 4.21
CA PHE A 181 15.44 -8.50 3.21
C PHE A 181 14.28 -7.74 3.87
N TYR A 182 13.65 -8.30 4.91
CA TYR A 182 12.51 -7.65 5.57
C TYR A 182 12.89 -6.39 6.34
N LEU A 183 14.07 -6.37 6.97
CA LEU A 183 14.57 -5.18 7.63
C LEU A 183 14.85 -4.05 6.62
N ARG A 184 15.40 -4.38 5.45
CA ARG A 184 15.60 -3.41 4.37
C ARG A 184 14.30 -2.96 3.71
N PHE A 185 13.35 -3.86 3.55
CA PHE A 185 12.02 -3.53 3.09
C PHE A 185 11.37 -2.49 4.02
N ALA A 186 11.41 -2.71 5.33
CA ALA A 186 10.92 -1.75 6.32
C ALA A 186 11.66 -0.41 6.25
N GLN A 187 12.99 -0.42 6.08
CA GLN A 187 13.78 0.80 5.90
C GLN A 187 13.39 1.53 4.61
N SER A 188 13.24 0.80 3.50
CA SER A 188 12.82 1.39 2.22
C SER A 188 11.41 2.00 2.29
N ILE A 189 10.49 1.36 3.03
CA ILE A 189 9.17 1.96 3.32
C ILE A 189 9.35 3.26 4.11
N ARG A 190 10.17 3.27 5.16
CA ARG A 190 10.45 4.48 5.95
C ARG A 190 10.98 5.61 5.08
N ASP A 191 11.90 5.33 4.17
CA ASP A 191 12.45 6.33 3.24
C ASP A 191 11.39 6.89 2.29
N LEU A 192 10.39 6.09 1.94
CA LEU A 192 9.26 6.52 1.09
C LEU A 192 8.25 7.39 1.86
N ILE A 193 7.86 6.99 3.07
CA ILE A 193 6.86 7.70 3.87
C ILE A 193 7.43 8.90 4.65
N GLY A 194 8.77 8.99 4.77
CA GLY A 194 9.44 10.06 5.51
C GLY A 194 9.35 9.90 7.03
N ASN A 195 9.31 11.03 7.77
CA ASN A 195 9.29 11.06 9.23
C ASN A 195 7.91 10.71 9.85
N SER A 196 7.13 9.88 9.20
CA SER A 196 5.90 9.36 9.80
C SER A 196 6.21 8.51 11.04
N PRO A 197 5.31 8.45 12.04
CA PRO A 197 5.52 7.67 13.25
C PRO A 197 5.84 6.21 12.94
N ASP A 198 6.73 5.61 13.73
CA ASP A 198 7.12 4.19 13.59
C ASP A 198 5.98 3.20 13.91
N ASP A 199 4.84 3.71 14.36
CA ASP A 199 3.70 2.93 14.82
C ASP A 199 3.15 1.93 13.80
N PHE A 200 3.39 2.18 12.50
CA PHE A 200 3.00 1.27 11.43
C PHE A 200 4.07 0.23 11.08
N LEU A 201 5.34 0.61 11.07
CA LEU A 201 6.42 -0.31 10.66
C LEU A 201 6.58 -1.49 11.62
N LEU A 202 6.30 -1.28 12.88
CA LEU A 202 6.43 -2.31 13.90
C LEU A 202 5.39 -3.44 13.76
N PRO A 203 4.08 -3.15 13.60
CA PRO A 203 3.10 -4.17 13.25
C PRO A 203 3.44 -4.89 11.94
N LEU A 204 3.85 -4.16 10.90
CA LEU A 204 4.24 -4.75 9.61
C LEU A 204 5.38 -5.76 9.76
N LEU A 205 6.45 -5.40 10.50
CA LEU A 205 7.56 -6.33 10.80
C LEU A 205 7.09 -7.55 11.60
N GLY A 206 6.13 -7.34 12.52
CA GLY A 206 5.50 -8.42 13.27
C GLY A 206 4.75 -9.41 12.39
N ASP A 207 4.10 -8.92 11.35
CA ASP A 207 3.26 -9.74 10.45
C ASP A 207 4.03 -10.29 9.25
N ILE A 208 5.28 -9.87 9.04
CA ILE A 208 6.05 -10.19 7.83
C ILE A 208 6.16 -11.71 7.58
N ASN A 209 6.38 -12.51 8.63
CA ASN A 209 6.46 -13.96 8.48
C ASN A 209 5.12 -14.57 8.05
N HIS A 210 4.01 -14.04 8.54
CA HIS A 210 2.68 -14.48 8.14
C HIS A 210 2.41 -14.10 6.68
N ILE A 211 2.74 -12.86 6.29
CA ILE A 211 2.65 -12.38 4.91
C ILE A 211 3.44 -13.29 3.96
N VAL A 212 4.68 -13.61 4.31
CA VAL A 212 5.53 -14.48 3.50
C VAL A 212 4.94 -15.89 3.36
N GLN A 213 4.48 -16.47 4.45
CA GLN A 213 3.86 -17.80 4.42
C GLN A 213 2.60 -17.82 3.54
N GLU A 214 1.77 -16.78 3.61
CA GLU A 214 0.58 -16.67 2.78
C GLU A 214 0.94 -16.50 1.30
N LEU A 215 1.88 -15.62 0.96
CA LEU A 215 2.38 -15.46 -0.41
C LEU A 215 2.93 -16.77 -0.97
N MET A 216 3.77 -17.46 -0.20
CA MET A 216 4.33 -18.76 -0.63
C MET A 216 3.23 -19.82 -0.81
N SER A 217 2.20 -19.82 0.02
CA SER A 217 1.06 -20.75 -0.11
C SER A 217 0.25 -20.49 -1.39
N LEU A 218 0.24 -19.26 -1.86
CA LEU A 218 -0.38 -18.83 -3.13
C LEU A 218 0.54 -19.07 -4.35
N GLY A 219 1.78 -19.52 -4.13
CA GLY A 219 2.78 -19.71 -5.20
C GLY A 219 3.47 -18.44 -5.65
N GLU A 220 3.29 -17.34 -4.90
CA GLU A 220 3.88 -16.04 -5.19
C GLU A 220 5.28 -15.90 -4.56
N SER A 221 6.16 -15.16 -5.23
CA SER A 221 7.48 -14.82 -4.70
C SER A 221 7.37 -13.61 -3.76
N PRO A 222 7.64 -13.76 -2.45
CA PRO A 222 7.58 -12.64 -1.51
C PRO A 222 8.48 -11.47 -1.96
N LYS A 223 9.66 -11.75 -2.49
CA LYS A 223 10.59 -10.73 -2.99
C LYS A 223 9.96 -9.90 -4.10
N VAL A 224 9.36 -10.52 -5.10
CA VAL A 224 8.73 -9.84 -6.25
C VAL A 224 7.57 -8.96 -5.77
N VAL A 225 6.76 -9.47 -4.83
CA VAL A 225 5.64 -8.72 -4.27
C VAL A 225 6.11 -7.49 -3.49
N PHE A 226 7.10 -7.63 -2.63
CA PHE A 226 7.66 -6.52 -1.85
C PHE A 226 8.36 -5.47 -2.75
N GLU A 227 9.08 -5.91 -3.78
CA GLU A 227 9.66 -4.99 -4.78
C GLU A 227 8.57 -4.21 -5.55
N SER A 228 7.45 -4.86 -5.86
CA SER A 228 6.28 -4.21 -6.48
C SER A 228 5.67 -3.15 -5.57
N ILE A 229 5.51 -3.44 -4.27
CA ILE A 229 5.03 -2.48 -3.27
C ILE A 229 5.94 -1.25 -3.21
N LEU A 230 7.26 -1.45 -3.12
CA LEU A 230 8.22 -0.35 -3.11
C LEU A 230 8.19 0.47 -4.41
N SER A 231 8.03 -0.20 -5.54
CA SER A 231 7.91 0.46 -6.85
C SER A 231 6.66 1.33 -6.93
N THR A 232 5.54 0.86 -6.37
CA THR A 232 4.30 1.65 -6.25
C THR A 232 4.53 2.93 -5.44
N GLY A 233 5.08 2.82 -4.23
CA GLY A 233 5.37 3.97 -3.39
C GLY A 233 6.38 4.95 -4.02
N LYS A 234 7.39 4.41 -4.71
CA LYS A 234 8.37 5.22 -5.45
C LYS A 234 7.74 5.97 -6.62
N SER A 235 6.90 5.32 -7.42
CA SER A 235 6.19 5.96 -8.53
C SER A 235 5.34 7.13 -8.04
N LEU A 236 4.57 6.94 -6.96
CA LEU A 236 3.79 8.02 -6.34
C LEU A 236 4.66 9.20 -5.92
N LYS A 237 5.78 8.93 -5.23
CA LYS A 237 6.67 9.98 -4.70
C LYS A 237 7.38 10.76 -5.81
N THR A 238 7.79 10.08 -6.89
CA THR A 238 8.56 10.71 -7.98
C THR A 238 7.73 11.48 -8.99
N THR A 239 6.41 11.40 -8.92
CA THR A 239 5.49 12.09 -9.85
C THR A 239 4.71 13.22 -9.20
N THR A 240 5.22 13.78 -8.09
CA THR A 240 4.65 14.95 -7.39
C THR A 240 5.41 16.25 -7.69
N GLY A 241 4.81 17.37 -7.40
CA GLY A 241 5.42 18.70 -7.53
C GLY A 241 5.74 19.02 -9.00
N LYS A 242 7.00 19.34 -9.30
CA LYS A 242 7.42 19.68 -10.66
C LYS A 242 7.28 18.55 -11.68
N GLU A 243 7.31 17.32 -11.22
CA GLU A 243 7.16 16.13 -12.06
C GLU A 243 5.69 15.71 -12.23
N PHE A 244 4.76 16.46 -11.62
CA PHE A 244 3.34 16.17 -11.76
C PHE A 244 2.85 16.56 -13.15
N TYR A 245 2.05 15.67 -13.74
CA TYR A 245 1.36 15.87 -15.01
C TYR A 245 -0.03 15.24 -14.95
N ALA A 246 -0.92 15.69 -15.85
CA ALA A 246 -2.23 15.06 -16.00
C ALA A 246 -2.68 15.09 -17.47
N ASP A 247 -3.48 14.10 -17.85
CA ASP A 247 -4.28 14.21 -19.07
C ASP A 247 -5.62 14.80 -18.68
N VAL A 248 -6.09 15.75 -19.47
CA VAL A 248 -7.28 16.56 -19.19
C VAL A 248 -8.25 16.47 -20.35
N GLN A 249 -9.50 16.12 -20.06
CA GLN A 249 -10.60 16.24 -21.03
C GLN A 249 -11.60 17.25 -20.50
N HIS A 250 -12.06 18.12 -21.39
CA HIS A 250 -13.13 19.07 -21.12
C HIS A 250 -14.32 18.79 -22.04
N ILE A 251 -15.44 18.43 -21.44
CA ILE A 251 -16.67 18.05 -22.12
C ILE A 251 -17.76 19.05 -21.77
N VAL A 252 -18.32 19.69 -22.78
CA VAL A 252 -19.47 20.59 -22.63
C VAL A 252 -20.74 19.73 -22.67
N LEU A 253 -21.43 19.58 -21.54
CA LEU A 253 -22.68 18.84 -21.44
C LEU A 253 -23.88 19.70 -21.82
N ASP A 254 -23.83 21.00 -21.45
CA ASP A 254 -24.82 22.02 -21.81
C ASP A 254 -24.11 23.39 -21.76
N ASN A 255 -24.79 24.46 -22.21
CA ASN A 255 -24.20 25.84 -22.29
C ASN A 255 -23.55 26.33 -21.00
N ASN A 256 -24.01 25.87 -19.83
CA ASN A 256 -23.50 26.26 -18.52
C ASN A 256 -23.01 25.08 -17.68
N LEU A 257 -22.94 23.87 -18.25
CA LEU A 257 -22.56 22.67 -17.52
C LEU A 257 -21.41 21.97 -18.22
N HIS A 258 -20.29 21.89 -17.50
CA HIS A 258 -19.04 21.32 -17.97
C HIS A 258 -18.65 20.11 -17.11
N LEU A 259 -18.15 19.06 -17.75
CA LEU A 259 -17.50 17.91 -17.11
C LEU A 259 -16.02 17.92 -17.48
N TYR A 260 -15.17 17.92 -16.48
CA TYR A 260 -13.74 17.72 -16.63
C TYR A 260 -13.37 16.33 -16.14
N CYS A 261 -12.48 15.66 -16.87
CA CYS A 261 -11.83 14.42 -16.44
C CYS A 261 -10.32 14.69 -16.35
N PHE A 262 -9.75 14.48 -15.17
CA PHE A 262 -8.33 14.62 -14.92
C PHE A 262 -7.76 13.24 -14.60
N GLN A 263 -6.74 12.84 -15.35
CA GLN A 263 -6.02 11.60 -15.12
C GLN A 263 -4.62 11.94 -14.57
N PRO A 264 -4.39 11.83 -13.25
CA PRO A 264 -3.07 12.03 -12.63
C PRO A 264 -2.03 11.03 -13.17
N PRO A 265 -0.73 11.19 -12.82
CA PRO A 265 0.32 10.26 -13.25
C PRO A 265 0.06 8.81 -12.81
N CYS A 266 -0.51 8.65 -11.61
CA CYS A 266 -0.86 7.35 -11.03
C CYS A 266 -2.29 7.41 -10.46
N GLY A 267 -2.97 6.24 -10.50
CA GLY A 267 -4.27 6.06 -9.88
C GLY A 267 -5.46 6.43 -10.75
N GLY A 268 -6.61 6.60 -10.10
CA GLY A 268 -7.91 6.79 -10.72
C GLY A 268 -8.13 8.16 -11.34
N SER A 269 -9.13 8.25 -12.21
CA SER A 269 -9.57 9.50 -12.82
C SER A 269 -10.38 10.33 -11.84
N ILE A 270 -10.15 11.64 -11.83
CA ILE A 270 -10.88 12.63 -11.04
C ILE A 270 -11.85 13.34 -11.97
N TYR A 271 -13.12 13.36 -11.62
CA TYR A 271 -14.14 14.05 -12.42
C TYR A 271 -14.65 15.27 -11.69
N LEU A 272 -14.77 16.39 -12.39
CA LEU A 272 -15.33 17.62 -11.87
C LEU A 272 -16.50 18.10 -12.73
N PHE A 273 -17.69 18.11 -12.16
CA PHE A 273 -18.81 18.87 -12.70
C PHE A 273 -18.65 20.35 -12.32
N SER A 274 -18.72 21.24 -13.29
CA SER A 274 -18.62 22.67 -13.07
C SER A 274 -19.78 23.40 -13.71
N SER A 275 -20.49 24.17 -12.90
CA SER A 275 -21.58 25.07 -13.32
C SER A 275 -21.38 26.46 -12.69
N PRO A 276 -22.16 27.49 -13.09
CA PRO A 276 -22.11 28.80 -12.46
C PRO A 276 -22.45 28.81 -10.97
N ILE A 277 -23.25 27.82 -10.51
CA ILE A 277 -23.81 27.78 -9.15
C ILE A 277 -23.12 26.80 -8.22
N GLU A 278 -22.63 25.67 -8.72
CA GLU A 278 -21.96 24.65 -7.90
C GLU A 278 -20.90 23.89 -8.70
N GLN A 279 -20.00 23.27 -7.96
CA GLN A 279 -19.07 22.26 -8.43
C GLN A 279 -19.21 21.00 -7.60
N VAL A 280 -19.09 19.84 -8.24
CA VAL A 280 -19.15 18.52 -7.59
C VAL A 280 -18.02 17.66 -8.15
N ILE A 281 -17.24 17.05 -7.26
CA ILE A 281 -16.19 16.09 -7.62
C ILE A 281 -16.73 14.67 -7.50
N VAL A 282 -16.45 13.83 -8.49
CA VAL A 282 -16.61 12.37 -8.40
C VAL A 282 -15.22 11.77 -8.41
N ASP A 283 -14.88 11.09 -7.34
CA ASP A 283 -13.55 10.59 -6.96
C ASP A 283 -12.46 11.68 -6.89
N THR A 284 -11.50 11.48 -6.02
CA THR A 284 -10.58 12.55 -5.62
C THR A 284 -9.12 12.26 -5.93
N GLY A 285 -8.81 11.04 -6.37
CA GLY A 285 -7.42 10.62 -6.55
C GLY A 285 -6.67 10.38 -5.23
N TYR A 286 -5.40 10.12 -5.33
CA TYR A 286 -4.51 9.94 -4.18
C TYR A 286 -4.28 11.25 -3.40
N GLY A 287 -4.21 11.15 -2.07
CA GLY A 287 -3.93 12.28 -1.18
C GLY A 287 -2.59 12.96 -1.44
N ILE A 288 -1.58 12.21 -1.89
CA ILE A 288 -0.25 12.75 -2.20
C ILE A 288 -0.28 13.77 -3.34
N TYR A 289 -1.26 13.71 -4.24
CA TYR A 289 -1.43 14.63 -5.35
C TYR A 289 -2.35 15.81 -5.06
N TYR A 290 -2.91 15.91 -3.85
CA TYR A 290 -3.91 16.94 -3.55
C TYR A 290 -3.45 18.36 -3.92
N GLU A 291 -2.25 18.78 -3.50
CA GLU A 291 -1.73 20.12 -3.80
C GLU A 291 -1.48 20.30 -5.30
N ASP A 292 -0.93 19.30 -5.97
CA ASP A 292 -0.68 19.32 -7.41
C ASP A 292 -2.00 19.44 -8.21
N VAL A 293 -3.04 18.71 -7.77
CA VAL A 293 -4.38 18.80 -8.34
C VAL A 293 -4.99 20.16 -8.10
N GLN A 294 -4.81 20.77 -6.90
CA GLN A 294 -5.29 22.13 -6.64
C GLN A 294 -4.60 23.17 -7.54
N ASP A 295 -3.30 23.03 -7.78
CA ASP A 295 -2.55 23.92 -8.68
C ASP A 295 -3.04 23.76 -10.13
N MET A 296 -3.26 22.53 -10.58
CA MET A 296 -3.85 22.24 -11.88
C MET A 296 -5.24 22.86 -12.02
N LEU A 297 -6.12 22.66 -11.05
CA LEU A 297 -7.49 23.21 -11.09
C LEU A 297 -7.48 24.74 -11.12
N ARG A 298 -6.54 25.40 -10.41
CA ARG A 298 -6.34 26.86 -10.51
C ARG A 298 -5.89 27.30 -11.90
N ALA A 299 -4.99 26.54 -12.54
CA ALA A 299 -4.53 26.84 -13.91
C ALA A 299 -5.69 26.79 -14.92
N TYR A 300 -6.68 25.93 -14.70
CA TYR A 300 -7.91 25.88 -15.51
C TYR A 300 -9.02 26.85 -15.03
N ASN A 301 -8.74 27.73 -14.05
CA ASN A 301 -9.72 28.62 -13.40
C ASN A 301 -10.93 27.87 -12.80
N LEU A 302 -10.69 26.68 -12.33
CA LEU A 302 -11.66 25.84 -11.62
C LEU A 302 -11.50 25.99 -10.10
N LEU A 303 -12.49 25.58 -9.34
CA LEU A 303 -12.52 25.68 -7.86
C LEU A 303 -12.27 27.10 -7.31
N PRO A 304 -13.04 28.12 -7.71
CA PRO A 304 -13.07 29.34 -6.90
C PRO A 304 -13.67 29.00 -5.52
N VAL A 305 -13.08 29.56 -4.47
CA VAL A 305 -13.47 29.32 -3.07
C VAL A 305 -14.99 29.36 -2.89
N GLY A 306 -15.55 28.27 -2.32
CA GLY A 306 -16.97 28.18 -1.97
C GLY A 306 -17.93 27.61 -3.04
N LYS A 307 -17.42 27.20 -4.21
CA LYS A 307 -18.25 26.55 -5.24
C LYS A 307 -18.31 25.03 -5.12
N LEU A 308 -17.25 24.39 -4.61
CA LEU A 308 -17.28 22.96 -4.35
C LEU A 308 -18.25 22.68 -3.20
N THR A 309 -19.32 21.94 -3.47
CA THR A 309 -20.39 21.68 -2.50
C THR A 309 -20.29 20.32 -1.85
N ARG A 310 -19.79 19.32 -2.58
CA ARG A 310 -19.68 17.94 -2.13
C ARG A 310 -18.76 17.11 -3.03
N ILE A 311 -18.38 15.97 -2.50
CA ILE A 311 -17.67 14.91 -3.20
C ILE A 311 -18.59 13.69 -3.30
N ILE A 312 -18.49 12.93 -4.37
CA ILE A 312 -19.09 11.61 -4.49
C ILE A 312 -17.95 10.61 -4.61
N VAL A 313 -17.93 9.62 -3.74
CA VAL A 313 -16.92 8.55 -3.73
C VAL A 313 -17.56 7.30 -4.31
N THR A 314 -16.96 6.77 -5.39
CA THR A 314 -17.47 5.58 -6.05
C THR A 314 -17.16 4.31 -5.26
N HIS A 315 -15.96 4.21 -4.66
CA HIS A 315 -15.51 3.10 -3.81
C HIS A 315 -14.31 3.50 -2.94
N ALA A 316 -13.81 2.59 -2.10
CA ALA A 316 -12.86 2.91 -1.03
C ALA A 316 -11.39 2.81 -1.42
N ASP A 317 -11.03 2.47 -2.66
CA ASP A 317 -9.62 2.42 -3.05
C ASP A 317 -8.98 3.82 -2.96
N ALA A 318 -7.74 3.85 -2.48
CA ALA A 318 -7.07 5.10 -2.13
C ALA A 318 -6.86 6.06 -3.32
N ASP A 319 -6.85 5.54 -4.53
CA ASP A 319 -6.75 6.33 -5.76
C ASP A 319 -8.10 6.91 -6.23
N HIS A 320 -9.18 6.59 -5.53
CA HIS A 320 -10.51 7.16 -5.76
C HIS A 320 -10.96 8.07 -4.62
N CYS A 321 -10.68 7.72 -3.37
CA CYS A 321 -11.12 8.52 -2.22
C CYS A 321 -9.96 9.11 -1.38
N GLY A 322 -8.71 8.96 -1.85
CA GLY A 322 -7.52 9.23 -1.03
C GLY A 322 -7.31 10.68 -0.61
N SER A 323 -7.82 11.66 -1.33
CA SER A 323 -7.75 13.07 -0.93
C SER A 323 -9.09 13.67 -0.45
N ALA A 324 -10.12 12.85 -0.24
CA ALA A 324 -11.46 13.34 0.08
C ALA A 324 -11.51 14.22 1.33
N GLY A 325 -10.72 13.89 2.37
CA GLY A 325 -10.64 14.68 3.60
C GLY A 325 -9.97 16.05 3.43
N CYS A 326 -9.12 16.22 2.41
CA CYS A 326 -8.43 17.48 2.18
C CYS A 326 -9.37 18.60 1.65
N TYR A 327 -10.53 18.26 1.12
CA TYR A 327 -11.46 19.23 0.54
C TYR A 327 -12.42 19.87 1.56
N HIS A 328 -12.53 19.34 2.78
CA HIS A 328 -13.38 19.84 3.86
C HIS A 328 -14.86 20.07 3.46
N VAL A 329 -15.39 19.26 2.56
CA VAL A 329 -16.80 19.24 2.14
C VAL A 329 -17.40 17.85 2.37
N PRO A 330 -18.73 17.70 2.48
CA PRO A 330 -19.34 16.39 2.66
C PRO A 330 -19.02 15.43 1.51
N ALA A 331 -18.69 14.18 1.84
CA ALA A 331 -18.50 13.10 0.91
C ALA A 331 -19.70 12.14 0.94
N LEU A 332 -20.35 11.97 -0.20
CA LEU A 332 -21.43 11.00 -0.40
C LEU A 332 -20.81 9.66 -0.78
N MET A 333 -21.17 8.60 -0.09
CA MET A 333 -20.66 7.25 -0.37
C MET A 333 -21.60 6.15 0.10
N HIS A 334 -21.33 4.93 -0.32
CA HIS A 334 -22.03 3.74 0.15
C HIS A 334 -21.55 3.36 1.57
N THR A 335 -22.45 2.75 2.37
CA THR A 335 -22.09 2.28 3.73
C THR A 335 -20.93 1.26 3.73
N GLY A 336 -20.84 0.41 2.68
CA GLY A 336 -19.73 -0.52 2.49
C GLY A 336 -18.38 0.19 2.31
N THR A 337 -18.37 1.25 1.49
CA THR A 337 -17.20 2.12 1.28
C THR A 337 -16.73 2.74 2.59
N GLN A 338 -17.64 3.29 3.41
CA GLN A 338 -17.29 3.82 4.72
C GLN A 338 -16.67 2.75 5.63
N LYS A 339 -17.25 1.55 5.69
CA LYS A 339 -16.73 0.45 6.53
C LYS A 339 -15.34 -0.01 6.10
N ILE A 340 -15.05 -0.06 4.80
CA ILE A 340 -13.73 -0.39 4.29
C ILE A 340 -12.70 0.66 4.72
N ILE A 341 -13.05 1.95 4.62
CA ILE A 341 -12.18 3.05 5.06
C ILE A 341 -11.91 2.94 6.58
N GLU A 342 -12.94 2.69 7.39
CA GLU A 342 -12.82 2.54 8.85
C GLU A 342 -11.99 1.32 9.25
N ALA A 343 -12.16 0.19 8.55
CA ALA A 343 -11.42 -1.04 8.79
C ALA A 343 -9.99 -1.01 8.23
N ALA A 344 -9.66 -0.09 7.32
CA ALA A 344 -8.44 -0.08 6.53
C ALA A 344 -8.16 -1.44 5.87
N ASN A 345 -9.20 -2.08 5.33
CA ASN A 345 -9.15 -3.38 4.68
C ASN A 345 -10.09 -3.40 3.47
N ARG A 346 -9.51 -3.34 2.26
CA ARG A 346 -10.27 -3.27 1.01
C ARG A 346 -11.16 -4.49 0.73
N ALA A 347 -10.85 -5.62 1.38
CA ALA A 347 -11.60 -6.87 1.24
C ALA A 347 -12.74 -7.00 2.27
N TYR A 348 -12.99 -5.99 3.11
CA TYR A 348 -14.07 -6.02 4.09
C TYR A 348 -15.41 -6.41 3.43
N GLY A 349 -16.16 -7.29 4.08
CA GLY A 349 -17.43 -7.80 3.57
C GLY A 349 -17.30 -8.86 2.47
N SER A 350 -16.08 -9.30 2.12
CA SER A 350 -15.81 -10.31 1.10
C SER A 350 -15.27 -11.62 1.68
N ARG A 351 -15.04 -12.60 0.81
CA ARG A 351 -14.43 -13.89 1.19
C ARG A 351 -12.97 -13.77 1.59
N SER A 352 -12.28 -12.76 1.10
CA SER A 352 -10.86 -12.48 1.39
C SER A 352 -10.65 -11.51 2.56
N GLU A 353 -11.69 -11.14 3.30
CA GLU A 353 -11.61 -10.20 4.43
C GLU A 353 -10.57 -10.63 5.49
N GLY A 354 -10.40 -11.93 5.71
CA GLY A 354 -9.42 -12.48 6.65
C GLY A 354 -7.98 -12.55 6.10
N SER A 355 -7.72 -12.17 4.84
CA SER A 355 -6.38 -12.19 4.28
C SER A 355 -5.54 -11.04 4.82
N ILE A 356 -4.38 -11.38 5.43
CA ILE A 356 -3.40 -10.38 5.89
C ILE A 356 -2.86 -9.54 4.72
N LEU A 357 -2.85 -10.09 3.50
CA LEU A 357 -2.34 -9.40 2.32
C LEU A 357 -3.23 -8.20 1.96
N GLU A 358 -4.54 -8.35 2.06
CA GLU A 358 -5.50 -7.28 1.76
C GLU A 358 -5.39 -6.12 2.77
N GLU A 359 -5.27 -6.44 4.04
CA GLU A 359 -5.12 -5.45 5.10
C GLU A 359 -3.80 -4.68 4.96
N VAL A 360 -2.68 -5.41 4.82
CA VAL A 360 -1.34 -4.80 4.70
C VAL A 360 -1.24 -3.96 3.42
N TYR A 361 -1.78 -4.45 2.30
CA TYR A 361 -1.84 -3.68 1.06
C TYR A 361 -2.58 -2.35 1.26
N THR A 362 -3.79 -2.41 1.80
CA THR A 362 -4.62 -1.21 2.02
C THR A 362 -3.90 -0.18 2.87
N ARG A 363 -3.27 -0.63 3.96
CA ARG A 363 -2.50 0.25 4.86
C ARG A 363 -1.27 0.85 4.19
N LEU A 364 -0.49 0.06 3.44
CA LEU A 364 0.71 0.53 2.76
C LEU A 364 0.38 1.56 1.67
N ILE A 365 -0.61 1.28 0.85
CA ILE A 365 -1.07 2.23 -0.17
C ILE A 365 -1.60 3.50 0.49
N GLY A 366 -2.35 3.40 1.58
CA GLY A 366 -2.81 4.55 2.35
C GLY A 366 -1.66 5.43 2.83
N LEU A 367 -0.57 4.83 3.33
CA LEU A 367 0.63 5.57 3.76
C LEU A 367 1.36 6.24 2.60
N PHE A 368 1.65 5.50 1.52
CA PHE A 368 2.37 6.04 0.37
C PHE A 368 1.60 7.16 -0.31
N SER A 369 0.29 7.02 -0.38
CA SER A 369 -0.60 7.98 -1.02
C SER A 369 -1.02 9.14 -0.12
N LYS A 370 -0.60 9.18 1.14
CA LYS A 370 -1.07 10.15 2.14
C LYS A 370 -2.59 10.18 2.23
N PHE A 371 -3.20 9.00 2.38
CA PHE A 371 -4.64 8.84 2.46
C PHE A 371 -5.25 9.74 3.54
N SER A 372 -6.22 10.54 3.15
CA SER A 372 -6.96 11.47 4.02
C SER A 372 -8.46 11.18 3.90
N PRO A 373 -9.05 10.42 4.83
CA PRO A 373 -10.47 10.10 4.81
C PRO A 373 -11.34 11.34 5.02
N PRO A 374 -12.55 11.40 4.45
CA PRO A 374 -13.44 12.54 4.63
C PRO A 374 -13.92 12.67 6.07
N GLU A 375 -13.97 13.91 6.60
CA GLU A 375 -14.44 14.20 7.94
C GLU A 375 -15.97 14.11 8.07
N THR A 376 -16.69 14.49 7.02
CA THR A 376 -18.16 14.47 6.97
C THR A 376 -18.63 13.52 5.88
N VAL A 377 -19.33 12.46 6.26
CA VAL A 377 -19.86 11.45 5.38
C VAL A 377 -21.39 11.53 5.34
N ILE A 378 -21.95 11.48 4.15
CA ILE A 378 -23.38 11.31 3.90
C ILE A 378 -23.55 9.97 3.18
N LEU A 379 -24.31 9.06 3.78
CA LEU A 379 -24.54 7.75 3.19
C LEU A 379 -25.72 7.79 2.21
N PHE A 380 -25.58 7.05 1.10
CA PHE A 380 -26.69 6.79 0.22
C PHE A 380 -27.78 5.95 0.91
N GLY A 381 -29.02 6.12 0.47
CA GLY A 381 -30.16 5.39 1.02
C GLY A 381 -30.11 3.87 0.77
N GLU A 382 -31.03 3.16 1.36
CA GLU A 382 -31.29 1.75 1.10
C GLU A 382 -32.34 1.64 -0.03
N GLY A 383 -32.01 0.96 -1.11
CA GLY A 383 -32.69 0.87 -2.39
C GLY A 383 -34.22 0.92 -2.42
N GLN A 384 -34.76 1.41 -3.54
CA GLN A 384 -36.21 1.63 -3.77
C GLN A 384 -36.89 0.52 -4.59
N GLY A 385 -36.22 -0.62 -4.81
CA GLY A 385 -36.79 -1.78 -5.50
C GLY A 385 -36.74 -1.72 -7.04
N GLU A 386 -36.13 -0.69 -7.63
CA GLU A 386 -35.82 -0.60 -9.05
C GLU A 386 -34.45 -1.13 -9.36
N ASN A 387 -34.25 -1.69 -10.56
CA ASN A 387 -32.94 -2.18 -11.02
C ASN A 387 -32.61 -1.61 -12.41
N VAL A 388 -31.33 -1.33 -12.61
CA VAL A 388 -30.75 -1.08 -13.94
C VAL A 388 -29.79 -2.25 -14.26
N GLY A 389 -30.20 -3.11 -15.19
CA GLY A 389 -29.50 -4.37 -15.41
C GLY A 389 -29.49 -5.25 -14.16
N LEU A 390 -28.31 -5.60 -13.67
CA LEU A 390 -28.13 -6.36 -12.43
C LEU A 390 -28.09 -5.49 -11.16
N PHE A 391 -28.08 -4.16 -11.29
CA PHE A 391 -27.75 -3.25 -10.20
C PHE A 391 -29.00 -2.64 -9.55
N PRO A 392 -29.19 -2.80 -8.24
CA PRO A 392 -30.23 -2.07 -7.51
C PRO A 392 -29.99 -0.54 -7.57
N VAL A 393 -31.05 0.23 -7.76
CA VAL A 393 -31.04 1.68 -7.58
C VAL A 393 -31.23 1.96 -6.11
N ILE A 394 -30.18 2.43 -5.44
CA ILE A 394 -30.21 2.71 -3.99
C ILE A 394 -30.57 4.15 -3.67
N ASP A 395 -30.32 5.09 -4.59
CA ASP A 395 -30.63 6.51 -4.40
C ASP A 395 -30.78 7.22 -5.75
N ASN A 396 -31.28 8.47 -5.70
CA ASN A 396 -31.29 9.40 -6.82
C ASN A 396 -30.70 10.73 -6.34
N ILE A 397 -29.62 11.18 -6.99
CA ILE A 397 -28.95 12.42 -6.64
C ILE A 397 -28.98 13.41 -7.78
N THR A 398 -29.05 14.69 -7.45
CA THR A 398 -28.99 15.76 -8.45
C THR A 398 -27.58 16.38 -8.44
N ILE A 399 -26.92 16.40 -9.59
CA ILE A 399 -25.62 17.04 -9.80
C ILE A 399 -25.84 18.13 -10.85
N THR A 400 -25.69 19.39 -10.47
CA THR A 400 -25.82 20.55 -11.37
C THR A 400 -27.06 20.53 -12.29
N GLY A 401 -28.18 20.01 -11.75
CA GLY A 401 -29.45 19.88 -12.46
C GLY A 401 -29.68 18.56 -13.20
N LEU A 402 -28.67 17.70 -13.34
CA LEU A 402 -28.83 16.34 -13.87
C LEU A 402 -29.16 15.37 -12.74
N VAL A 403 -30.18 14.53 -12.94
CA VAL A 403 -30.57 13.48 -11.99
C VAL A 403 -29.82 12.20 -12.32
N PHE A 404 -29.04 11.70 -11.37
CA PHE A 404 -28.32 10.43 -11.47
C PHE A 404 -28.97 9.39 -10.57
N GLN A 405 -29.23 8.22 -11.12
CA GLN A 405 -29.49 7.01 -10.35
C GLN A 405 -28.18 6.52 -9.77
N VAL A 406 -28.15 6.25 -8.46
CA VAL A 406 -27.03 5.61 -7.78
C VAL A 406 -27.28 4.12 -7.78
N LEU A 407 -26.43 3.39 -8.49
CA LEU A 407 -26.55 1.95 -8.67
C LEU A 407 -25.56 1.25 -7.73
N GLU A 408 -26.02 0.26 -6.96
CA GLU A 408 -25.18 -0.54 -6.08
C GLU A 408 -24.49 -1.65 -6.87
N GLY A 409 -23.16 -1.73 -6.76
CA GLY A 409 -22.36 -2.85 -7.25
C GLY A 409 -22.61 -4.11 -6.41
N LEU A 410 -22.35 -5.27 -7.01
CA LEU A 410 -22.56 -6.57 -6.37
C LEU A 410 -21.33 -7.02 -5.53
N GLY A 411 -20.32 -6.18 -5.40
CA GLY A 411 -19.08 -6.46 -4.64
C GLY A 411 -18.03 -7.22 -5.46
N GLY A 412 -18.02 -7.08 -6.77
CA GLY A 412 -17.03 -7.74 -7.62
C GLY A 412 -15.65 -7.11 -7.49
N HIS A 413 -15.57 -5.80 -7.72
CA HIS A 413 -14.32 -5.07 -7.48
C HIS A 413 -14.11 -4.85 -5.99
N GLN A 414 -15.12 -4.26 -5.31
CA GLN A 414 -15.09 -3.97 -3.88
C GLN A 414 -16.51 -3.88 -3.32
N TYR A 415 -16.70 -4.25 -2.04
CA TYR A 415 -17.99 -4.08 -1.37
C TYR A 415 -18.33 -2.60 -1.26
N GLY A 416 -19.56 -2.25 -1.65
CA GLY A 416 -20.04 -0.87 -1.60
C GLY A 416 -19.58 0.02 -2.75
N GLN A 417 -18.97 -0.55 -3.82
CA GLN A 417 -18.76 0.20 -5.06
C GLN A 417 -20.11 0.59 -5.65
N ILE A 418 -20.21 1.84 -6.14
CA ILE A 418 -21.40 2.37 -6.80
C ILE A 418 -21.11 2.80 -8.23
N TYR A 419 -22.17 2.88 -9.02
CA TYR A 419 -22.17 3.50 -10.35
C TYR A 419 -23.16 4.65 -10.37
N LEU A 420 -22.89 5.70 -11.16
CA LEU A 420 -23.82 6.81 -11.35
C LEU A 420 -24.33 6.77 -12.78
N PHE A 421 -25.63 6.80 -12.96
CA PHE A 421 -26.23 6.73 -14.29
C PHE A 421 -27.29 7.80 -14.51
N ASN A 422 -27.06 8.68 -15.49
CA ASN A 422 -28.07 9.62 -15.97
C ASN A 422 -28.70 9.09 -17.26
N THR A 423 -29.97 8.74 -17.20
CA THR A 423 -30.69 8.10 -18.30
C THR A 423 -31.03 9.07 -19.46
N GLU A 424 -31.04 10.39 -19.20
CA GLU A 424 -31.39 11.39 -20.22
C GLU A 424 -30.21 11.73 -21.13
N THR A 425 -29.04 11.91 -20.54
CA THR A 425 -27.81 12.26 -21.26
C THR A 425 -26.97 11.04 -21.63
N GLY A 426 -27.22 9.89 -20.99
CA GLY A 426 -26.41 8.68 -21.14
C GLY A 426 -25.03 8.78 -20.47
N LEU A 427 -24.84 9.71 -19.55
CA LEU A 427 -23.62 9.82 -18.79
C LEU A 427 -23.59 8.73 -17.70
N ILE A 428 -22.58 7.86 -17.74
CA ILE A 428 -22.43 6.76 -16.79
C ILE A 428 -21.03 6.74 -16.18
N PHE A 429 -20.93 6.71 -14.83
CA PHE A 429 -19.70 6.48 -14.09
C PHE A 429 -19.65 5.02 -13.69
N THR A 430 -18.61 4.32 -14.10
CA THR A 430 -18.49 2.86 -13.97
C THR A 430 -17.47 2.42 -12.96
N ALA A 431 -16.86 3.37 -12.25
CA ALA A 431 -15.77 3.09 -11.31
C ALA A 431 -14.75 2.10 -11.93
N ASP A 432 -14.20 1.19 -11.16
CA ASP A 432 -13.20 0.23 -11.61
C ASP A 432 -13.74 -1.03 -12.28
N THR A 433 -15.05 -1.07 -12.55
CA THR A 433 -15.65 -2.21 -13.27
C THR A 433 -15.45 -2.11 -14.79
N VAL A 434 -15.55 -0.89 -15.37
CA VAL A 434 -15.27 -0.66 -16.80
C VAL A 434 -14.22 0.42 -16.94
N ILE A 435 -13.04 0.02 -17.42
CA ILE A 435 -11.83 0.84 -17.54
C ILE A 435 -11.36 0.83 -19.00
N ASN A 436 -10.94 1.98 -19.51
CA ASN A 436 -10.34 2.08 -20.84
C ASN A 436 -8.82 1.87 -20.79
N PHE A 437 -8.37 0.63 -20.60
CA PHE A 437 -6.96 0.28 -20.54
C PHE A 437 -6.18 0.52 -21.83
N GLU A 438 -6.84 0.40 -23.00
CA GLU A 438 -6.17 0.54 -24.30
C GLU A 438 -5.65 1.97 -24.55
N HIS A 439 -6.19 2.95 -23.83
CA HIS A 439 -5.83 4.36 -23.96
C HIS A 439 -5.14 4.96 -22.73
N LEU A 440 -4.66 4.11 -21.81
CA LEU A 440 -3.72 4.54 -20.78
C LEU A 440 -2.34 4.82 -21.41
N THR A 441 -1.64 5.84 -20.93
CA THR A 441 -0.22 6.01 -21.27
C THR A 441 0.60 4.82 -20.78
N SER A 442 1.78 4.59 -21.38
CA SER A 442 2.69 3.51 -20.98
C SER A 442 3.00 3.52 -19.48
N ASP A 443 3.19 4.71 -18.91
CA ASP A 443 3.55 4.89 -17.50
C ASP A 443 2.38 4.55 -16.57
N ARG A 444 1.16 4.98 -16.91
CA ARG A 444 -0.06 4.62 -16.17
C ARG A 444 -0.37 3.14 -16.27
N ALA A 445 -0.19 2.55 -17.46
CA ALA A 445 -0.36 1.11 -17.64
C ALA A 445 0.65 0.30 -16.83
N ALA A 446 1.93 0.75 -16.81
CA ALA A 446 2.98 0.14 -16.00
C ALA A 446 2.65 0.26 -14.49
N TYR A 447 2.24 1.43 -14.02
CA TYR A 447 1.83 1.62 -12.63
C TYR A 447 0.65 0.70 -12.26
N SER A 448 -0.40 0.68 -13.07
CA SER A 448 -1.58 -0.16 -12.83
C SER A 448 -1.24 -1.66 -12.80
N SER A 449 -0.20 -2.09 -13.53
CA SER A 449 0.27 -3.48 -13.51
C SER A 449 0.94 -3.88 -12.18
N LEU A 450 1.48 -2.93 -11.42
CA LEU A 450 2.10 -3.21 -10.12
C LEU A 450 1.10 -3.77 -9.10
N ALA A 451 -0.14 -3.30 -9.13
CA ALA A 451 -1.19 -3.78 -8.23
C ALA A 451 -1.55 -5.27 -8.47
N ALA A 452 -1.30 -5.81 -9.66
CA ALA A 452 -1.62 -7.20 -9.99
C ALA A 452 -0.78 -8.23 -9.20
N PHE A 453 0.34 -7.83 -8.60
CA PHE A 453 1.19 -8.71 -7.79
C PHE A 453 0.76 -8.85 -6.34
N LEU A 454 -0.12 -7.98 -5.85
CA LEU A 454 -0.38 -7.83 -4.41
C LEU A 454 -1.45 -8.77 -3.90
N VAL A 455 -2.36 -9.13 -4.79
CA VAL A 455 -3.44 -10.05 -4.50
C VAL A 455 -3.69 -10.86 -5.77
N THR A 456 -4.38 -11.94 -5.64
CA THR A 456 -4.79 -12.78 -6.77
C THR A 456 -5.52 -12.00 -7.88
N SER A 457 -6.05 -10.80 -7.57
CA SER A 457 -6.69 -9.89 -8.53
C SER A 457 -6.93 -8.51 -7.88
N VAL A 458 -6.94 -7.44 -8.68
CA VAL A 458 -7.45 -6.11 -8.25
C VAL A 458 -8.94 -6.15 -7.88
N ASN A 459 -9.66 -7.19 -8.28
CA ASN A 459 -11.05 -7.42 -7.91
C ASN A 459 -11.10 -8.39 -6.72
N VAL A 460 -11.86 -8.06 -5.70
CA VAL A 460 -12.07 -8.91 -4.53
C VAL A 460 -12.80 -10.21 -4.91
N ASP A 461 -13.71 -10.15 -5.89
CA ASP A 461 -14.32 -11.31 -6.53
C ASP A 461 -14.37 -11.14 -8.06
N SER A 462 -13.39 -11.77 -8.73
CA SER A 462 -13.25 -11.66 -10.19
C SER A 462 -14.44 -12.24 -10.98
N ALA A 463 -15.15 -13.21 -10.43
CA ALA A 463 -16.32 -13.80 -11.10
C ALA A 463 -17.51 -12.84 -11.05
N ILE A 464 -17.75 -12.19 -9.91
CA ILE A 464 -18.76 -11.16 -9.77
C ILE A 464 -18.38 -9.95 -10.63
N ALA A 465 -17.14 -9.46 -10.56
CA ALA A 465 -16.66 -8.33 -11.36
C ALA A 465 -16.86 -8.54 -12.87
N LYS A 466 -16.64 -9.76 -13.36
CA LYS A 466 -16.91 -10.10 -14.76
C LYS A 466 -18.39 -10.00 -15.10
N ARG A 467 -19.28 -10.44 -14.22
CA ARG A 467 -20.75 -10.34 -14.42
C ARG A 467 -21.20 -8.88 -14.41
N GLU A 468 -20.71 -8.09 -13.46
CA GLU A 468 -20.99 -6.65 -13.38
C GLU A 468 -20.55 -5.95 -14.66
N ARG A 469 -19.33 -6.21 -15.13
CA ARG A 469 -18.81 -5.64 -16.38
C ARG A 469 -19.68 -5.97 -17.58
N THR A 470 -20.12 -7.21 -17.70
CA THR A 470 -21.02 -7.62 -18.78
C THR A 470 -22.34 -6.83 -18.73
N SER A 471 -22.95 -6.71 -17.54
CA SER A 471 -24.21 -5.98 -17.38
C SER A 471 -24.08 -4.47 -17.63
N LEU A 472 -22.94 -3.88 -17.26
CA LEU A 472 -22.65 -2.47 -17.59
C LEU A 472 -22.51 -2.27 -19.09
N PHE A 473 -21.78 -3.13 -19.80
CA PHE A 473 -21.67 -3.04 -21.26
C PHE A 473 -23.05 -3.18 -21.96
N GLU A 474 -23.88 -4.12 -21.53
CA GLU A 474 -25.26 -4.26 -22.04
C GLU A 474 -26.08 -2.99 -21.78
N THR A 475 -25.93 -2.36 -20.61
CA THR A 475 -26.61 -1.11 -20.27
C THR A 475 -26.12 0.05 -21.14
N ILE A 476 -24.80 0.15 -21.35
CA ILE A 476 -24.17 1.16 -22.21
C ILE A 476 -24.62 1.01 -23.65
N GLU A 477 -24.59 -0.21 -24.20
CA GLU A 477 -25.03 -0.50 -25.57
C GLU A 477 -26.50 -0.14 -25.78
N LYS A 478 -27.39 -0.56 -24.87
CA LYS A 478 -28.83 -0.23 -24.92
C LYS A 478 -29.06 1.27 -24.88
N THR A 479 -28.34 1.98 -24.01
CA THR A 479 -28.40 3.43 -23.87
C THR A 479 -27.90 4.11 -25.14
N ASN A 480 -26.76 3.65 -25.67
CA ASN A 480 -26.17 4.18 -26.88
C ASN A 480 -27.16 4.09 -28.07
N GLN A 481 -27.78 2.91 -28.29
CA GLN A 481 -28.80 2.71 -29.32
C GLN A 481 -30.00 3.68 -29.22
N GLN A 482 -30.36 4.12 -28.01
CA GLN A 482 -31.41 5.10 -27.78
C GLN A 482 -30.96 6.53 -28.12
N LEU A 483 -29.72 6.86 -27.75
CA LEU A 483 -29.11 8.19 -27.92
C LEU A 483 -28.69 8.47 -29.37
N GLU A 484 -28.20 7.46 -30.07
CA GLU A 484 -27.85 7.56 -31.51
C GLU A 484 -28.99 8.07 -32.37
N LYS A 485 -30.23 7.72 -32.04
CA LYS A 485 -31.44 8.25 -32.70
C LYS A 485 -31.55 9.78 -32.55
N LYS A 486 -30.85 10.36 -31.57
CA LYS A 486 -30.78 11.80 -31.28
C LYS A 486 -29.44 12.41 -31.69
N GLY A 487 -28.58 11.66 -32.38
CA GLY A 487 -27.21 12.08 -32.74
C GLY A 487 -26.27 12.23 -31.55
N LYS A 488 -26.52 11.50 -30.46
CA LYS A 488 -25.73 11.51 -29.23
C LYS A 488 -25.18 10.11 -28.92
N HIS A 489 -24.17 10.05 -28.07
CA HIS A 489 -23.55 8.81 -27.55
C HIS A 489 -23.67 8.72 -26.04
N CYS A 490 -23.68 7.51 -25.52
CA CYS A 490 -23.47 7.24 -24.10
C CYS A 490 -22.02 7.57 -23.75
N LEU A 491 -21.81 8.44 -22.76
CA LEU A 491 -20.47 8.83 -22.28
C LEU A 491 -20.09 7.96 -21.08
N VAL A 492 -19.03 7.19 -21.23
CA VAL A 492 -18.52 6.27 -20.20
C VAL A 492 -17.37 6.93 -19.45
N CYS A 493 -17.58 7.18 -18.17
CA CYS A 493 -16.61 7.71 -17.21
C CYS A 493 -16.09 6.53 -16.37
N GLY A 494 -14.98 5.92 -16.76
CA GLY A 494 -14.38 4.80 -16.05
C GLY A 494 -13.56 5.24 -14.84
N GLY A 495 -13.22 4.31 -13.96
CA GLY A 495 -12.33 4.61 -12.83
C GLY A 495 -10.94 5.05 -13.29
N HIS A 496 -10.46 4.52 -14.41
CA HIS A 496 -9.19 4.90 -15.03
C HIS A 496 -9.36 5.12 -16.54
N GLY A 497 -8.52 5.96 -17.10
CA GLY A 497 -8.51 6.28 -18.52
C GLY A 497 -9.46 7.42 -18.89
N PRO A 498 -9.50 7.77 -20.19
CA PRO A 498 -10.28 8.89 -20.68
C PRO A 498 -11.79 8.58 -20.69
N VAL A 499 -12.61 9.65 -20.58
CA VAL A 499 -14.04 9.56 -20.94
C VAL A 499 -14.16 9.02 -22.34
N SER A 500 -14.97 8.01 -22.51
CA SER A 500 -15.03 7.22 -23.74
C SER A 500 -16.46 7.04 -24.23
N ILE A 501 -16.60 6.68 -25.50
CA ILE A 501 -17.83 6.16 -26.10
C ILE A 501 -17.59 4.73 -26.56
N LEU A 502 -18.65 3.95 -26.61
CA LEU A 502 -18.59 2.58 -27.11
C LEU A 502 -18.85 2.57 -28.62
N LEU A 503 -17.83 2.25 -29.43
CA LEU A 503 -17.91 2.09 -30.86
C LEU A 503 -17.46 0.68 -31.25
N GLU A 504 -18.29 -0.06 -31.96
CA GLU A 504 -17.99 -1.43 -32.44
C GLU A 504 -17.48 -2.36 -31.32
N GLY A 505 -18.03 -2.24 -30.11
CA GLY A 505 -17.66 -3.04 -28.93
C GLY A 505 -16.35 -2.59 -28.25
N LYS A 506 -15.74 -1.47 -28.64
CA LYS A 506 -14.52 -0.91 -28.04
C LYS A 506 -14.79 0.47 -27.43
N LEU A 507 -14.09 0.74 -26.33
CA LEU A 507 -14.07 2.07 -25.73
C LEU A 507 -13.09 2.97 -26.48
N VAL A 508 -13.58 4.05 -27.04
CA VAL A 508 -12.77 5.04 -27.76
C VAL A 508 -12.86 6.38 -27.03
N PRO A 509 -11.78 7.11 -26.82
CA PRO A 509 -11.80 8.42 -26.17
C PRO A 509 -12.77 9.38 -26.84
N TYR A 510 -13.55 10.11 -26.05
CA TYR A 510 -14.50 11.10 -26.52
C TYR A 510 -13.91 12.51 -26.45
N GLY A 511 -13.84 13.19 -27.58
CA GLY A 511 -13.27 14.54 -27.66
C GLY A 511 -11.73 14.56 -27.58
N THR A 512 -11.19 15.72 -27.23
CA THR A 512 -9.74 15.95 -27.16
C THR A 512 -9.22 15.66 -25.76
N VAL A 513 -8.06 15.02 -25.68
CA VAL A 513 -7.29 14.86 -24.45
C VAL A 513 -6.09 15.81 -24.51
N GLU A 514 -6.05 16.77 -23.60
CA GLU A 514 -4.96 17.73 -23.47
C GLU A 514 -3.99 17.27 -22.37
N LYS A 515 -2.75 17.72 -22.42
CA LYS A 515 -1.76 17.44 -21.37
C LYS A 515 -1.51 18.66 -20.53
N TYR A 516 -1.54 18.47 -19.22
CA TYR A 516 -1.11 19.44 -18.23
C TYR A 516 0.24 19.01 -17.64
N TYR A 517 1.17 19.97 -17.51
CA TYR A 517 2.44 19.79 -16.82
C TYR A 517 2.61 20.90 -15.77
N ALA A 518 3.01 20.52 -14.54
CA ALA A 518 3.22 21.48 -13.45
C ALA A 518 4.32 22.53 -13.76
N THR A 519 5.26 22.21 -14.66
CA THR A 519 6.32 23.14 -15.12
C THR A 519 5.81 24.24 -16.06
N GLY A 520 4.54 24.21 -16.46
CA GLY A 520 3.97 25.20 -17.41
C GLY A 520 4.38 24.98 -18.86
N GLU A 521 5.11 23.93 -19.18
CA GLU A 521 5.38 23.51 -20.56
C GLU A 521 4.12 22.81 -21.10
N THR A 522 3.35 23.55 -21.90
CA THR A 522 2.28 22.96 -22.71
C THR A 522 2.90 22.45 -23.99
N GLU A 523 2.96 21.14 -24.19
CA GLU A 523 3.09 20.60 -25.56
C GLU A 523 1.79 20.95 -26.30
N LEU A 524 1.86 21.98 -27.14
CA LEU A 524 0.82 22.23 -28.15
C LEU A 524 0.84 21.07 -29.16
N PRO A 525 -0.31 20.56 -29.59
CA PRO A 525 -0.44 19.40 -30.47
C PRO A 525 0.21 19.60 -31.83
#